data_00292a51daf3f827d650694b4f666020
#
_entry.id   00292a51daf3f827d650694b4f666020
#
_cell.length_a   1.000
_cell.length_b   1.000
_cell.length_c   1.000
_cell.angle_alpha   90.00
_cell.angle_beta   90.00
_cell.angle_gamma   90.00
#
_symmetry.space_group_name_H-M   'P 1'
#
loop_
_entity.id
_entity.type
_entity.pdbx_description
1 polymer ?
#
loop_
_entity_poly.entity_id
_entity_poly.type
_entity_poly.pdbx_seq_one_letter_code
_entity_poly.pdbx_strand_id
1 'polypeptide(L)'
;MQNDIEERKSDLMTDLWYKGKETRIKQDKQEKRVQMKNIVIFGAPGSGKGTQSDLMIEHYGLEHISTGDVLRSEIKKGTELGNTAKGFIDNGQLIPDELMIDILASVYDSFGRSHKGVIFDGFPRTIPQAEALKKMLDERGDKVAAMIELDVPEDELMKRLIKRGQESGRADDNEETIKKRLVVYHQQTQPLIEWYKKEGLHHHIDGLGTLERIFADIKSIIDNL
;
A
#
# COMPACT_ATOMS: atom_id res chain seq x y z
N MET A 1 -19.98 32.00 54.13
CA MET A 1 -20.09 30.52 54.10
C MET A 1 -21.01 29.99 52.98
N GLN A 2 -22.24 30.51 52.82
CA GLN A 2 -23.17 30.03 51.77
C GLN A 2 -22.76 30.49 50.37
N ASN A 3 -22.26 31.70 50.21
CA ASN A 3 -21.74 32.25 48.92
C ASN A 3 -20.49 31.49 48.43
N ASP A 4 -19.57 31.09 49.32
CA ASP A 4 -18.36 30.34 48.94
C ASP A 4 -18.66 28.90 48.41
N ILE A 5 -19.79 28.34 48.82
CA ILE A 5 -20.22 27.01 48.35
C ILE A 5 -20.87 27.09 46.98
N GLU A 6 -21.59 28.15 46.67
CA GLU A 6 -22.20 28.40 45.36
C GLU A 6 -21.15 28.76 44.30
N GLU A 7 -20.15 29.56 44.64
CA GLU A 7 -19.04 29.93 43.76
C GLU A 7 -18.19 28.69 43.38
N ARG A 8 -17.84 27.84 44.38
CA ARG A 8 -17.12 26.59 44.12
C ARG A 8 -17.93 25.57 43.28
N LYS A 9 -19.26 25.54 43.41
CA LYS A 9 -20.13 24.70 42.58
C LYS A 9 -20.18 25.19 41.14
N SER A 10 -20.22 26.52 40.96
CA SER A 10 -20.18 27.14 39.61
C SER A 10 -18.86 26.85 38.89
N ASP A 11 -17.73 26.96 39.60
CA ASP A 11 -16.40 26.68 39.06
C ASP A 11 -16.25 25.18 38.69
N LEU A 12 -16.75 24.29 39.52
CA LEU A 12 -16.71 22.85 39.29
C LEU A 12 -17.57 22.44 38.07
N MET A 13 -18.74 23.06 37.91
CA MET A 13 -19.64 22.84 36.76
C MET A 13 -19.03 23.38 35.45
N THR A 14 -18.37 24.52 35.54
CA THR A 14 -17.67 25.10 34.41
C THR A 14 -16.50 24.24 33.93
N ASP A 15 -15.70 23.73 34.86
CA ASP A 15 -14.58 22.84 34.60
C ASP A 15 -15.02 21.48 33.99
N LEU A 16 -16.11 20.91 34.52
CA LEU A 16 -16.72 19.68 33.99
C LEU A 16 -17.27 19.89 32.57
N TRP A 17 -17.88 21.07 32.32
CA TRP A 17 -18.41 21.41 31.00
C TRP A 17 -17.28 21.61 29.96
N TYR A 18 -16.19 22.29 30.33
CA TYR A 18 -15.01 22.46 29.46
C TYR A 18 -14.33 21.13 29.16
N LYS A 19 -14.12 20.27 30.17
CA LYS A 19 -13.55 18.92 30.00
C LYS A 19 -14.45 18.03 29.14
N GLY A 20 -15.76 18.08 29.33
CA GLY A 20 -16.73 17.34 28.50
C GLY A 20 -16.72 17.82 27.05
N LYS A 21 -16.58 19.14 26.83
CA LYS A 21 -16.51 19.73 25.49
C LYS A 21 -15.20 19.39 24.78
N GLU A 22 -14.06 19.41 25.48
CA GLU A 22 -12.77 18.95 24.93
C GLU A 22 -12.77 17.48 24.55
N THR A 23 -13.37 16.63 25.41
CA THR A 23 -13.49 15.19 25.15
C THR A 23 -14.37 14.94 23.93
N ARG A 24 -15.48 15.67 23.83
CA ARG A 24 -16.39 15.57 22.67
C ARG A 24 -15.76 16.08 21.38
N ILE A 25 -15.00 17.19 21.43
CA ILE A 25 -14.25 17.70 20.25
C ILE A 25 -13.14 16.71 19.85
N LYS A 26 -12.49 16.05 20.79
CA LYS A 26 -11.49 15.02 20.50
C LYS A 26 -12.15 13.77 19.91
N GLN A 27 -13.31 13.34 20.42
CA GLN A 27 -14.12 12.25 19.86
C GLN A 27 -14.65 12.59 18.46
N ASP A 28 -15.25 13.77 18.26
CA ASP A 28 -15.73 14.23 16.95
C ASP A 28 -14.61 14.38 15.92
N LYS A 29 -13.40 14.76 16.36
CA LYS A 29 -12.20 14.78 15.49
C LYS A 29 -11.69 13.38 15.17
N GLN A 30 -11.92 12.43 16.05
CA GLN A 30 -11.54 11.03 15.85
C GLN A 30 -12.55 10.28 14.98
N GLU A 31 -13.86 10.59 15.12
CA GLU A 31 -14.93 10.03 14.29
C GLU A 31 -14.98 10.66 12.88
N LYS A 32 -14.50 11.90 12.70
CA LYS A 32 -14.34 12.55 11.39
C LYS A 32 -13.00 12.28 10.70
N ARG A 33 -12.14 11.44 11.26
CA ARG A 33 -11.02 10.89 10.49
C ARG A 33 -11.62 9.99 9.42
N VAL A 34 -11.74 10.51 8.21
CA VAL A 34 -11.97 9.68 7.03
C VAL A 34 -10.97 8.55 7.13
N GLN A 35 -11.46 7.33 7.33
CA GLN A 35 -10.59 6.16 7.45
C GLN A 35 -9.79 6.07 6.15
N MET A 36 -8.48 6.33 6.23
CA MET A 36 -7.63 6.30 5.04
C MET A 36 -7.62 4.89 4.48
N LYS A 37 -7.92 4.77 3.19
CA LYS A 37 -7.93 3.47 2.50
C LYS A 37 -6.53 3.16 1.97
N ASN A 38 -5.64 2.76 2.87
CA ASN A 38 -4.31 2.29 2.49
C ASN A 38 -4.40 0.83 2.05
N ILE A 39 -4.15 0.58 0.78
CA ILE A 39 -4.39 -0.73 0.15
C ILE A 39 -3.07 -1.27 -0.37
N VAL A 40 -2.75 -2.50 -0.01
CA VAL A 40 -1.67 -3.26 -0.64
C VAL A 40 -2.26 -4.01 -1.83
N ILE A 41 -1.88 -3.65 -3.06
CA ILE A 41 -2.20 -4.46 -4.22
C ILE A 41 -1.12 -5.51 -4.43
N PHE A 42 -1.53 -6.78 -4.45
CA PHE A 42 -0.65 -7.92 -4.38
C PHE A 42 -0.84 -8.88 -5.56
N GLY A 43 0.17 -9.68 -5.84
CA GLY A 43 0.17 -10.68 -6.90
C GLY A 43 1.51 -10.77 -7.62
N ALA A 44 1.71 -11.85 -8.36
CA ALA A 44 2.93 -12.11 -9.10
C ALA A 44 3.24 -11.01 -10.14
N PRO A 45 4.50 -10.90 -10.59
CA PRO A 45 4.81 -10.08 -11.76
C PRO A 45 3.91 -10.46 -12.94
N GLY A 46 3.30 -9.47 -13.61
CA GLY A 46 2.38 -9.71 -14.72
C GLY A 46 0.90 -9.92 -14.35
N SER A 47 0.54 -9.93 -13.05
CA SER A 47 -0.85 -10.17 -12.62
C SER A 47 -1.84 -9.02 -12.93
N GLY A 48 -1.36 -7.85 -13.38
CA GLY A 48 -2.22 -6.72 -13.73
C GLY A 48 -2.34 -5.64 -12.65
N LYS A 49 -1.54 -5.71 -11.56
CA LYS A 49 -1.57 -4.73 -10.46
C LYS A 49 -1.57 -3.28 -10.93
N GLY A 50 -0.60 -2.88 -11.75
CA GLY A 50 -0.49 -1.49 -12.21
C GLY A 50 -1.75 -1.01 -12.92
N THR A 51 -2.30 -1.81 -13.84
CA THR A 51 -3.53 -1.47 -14.57
C THR A 51 -4.72 -1.30 -13.63
N GLN A 52 -4.85 -2.16 -12.62
CA GLN A 52 -5.91 -2.03 -11.63
C GLN A 52 -5.65 -0.86 -10.68
N SER A 53 -4.39 -0.57 -10.35
CA SER A 53 -4.03 0.62 -9.58
C SER A 53 -4.45 1.90 -10.30
N ASP A 54 -4.23 2.01 -11.60
CA ASP A 54 -4.65 3.17 -12.40
C ASP A 54 -6.16 3.40 -12.31
N LEU A 55 -6.98 2.33 -12.42
CA LEU A 55 -8.42 2.40 -12.27
C LEU A 55 -8.84 2.78 -10.84
N MET A 56 -8.13 2.29 -9.82
CA MET A 56 -8.38 2.67 -8.42
C MET A 56 -8.06 4.14 -8.16
N ILE A 57 -6.96 4.65 -8.73
CA ILE A 57 -6.58 6.07 -8.64
C ILE A 57 -7.67 6.93 -9.25
N GLU A 58 -8.09 6.62 -10.48
CA GLU A 58 -9.12 7.37 -11.19
C GLU A 58 -10.46 7.39 -10.43
N HIS A 59 -10.85 6.25 -9.88
CA HIS A 59 -12.17 6.11 -9.25
C HIS A 59 -12.23 6.67 -7.82
N TYR A 60 -11.20 6.41 -7.01
CA TYR A 60 -11.20 6.75 -5.58
C TYR A 60 -10.37 8.01 -5.24
N GLY A 61 -9.48 8.42 -6.14
CA GLY A 61 -8.55 9.52 -5.88
C GLY A 61 -7.54 9.17 -4.80
N LEU A 62 -7.06 7.91 -4.81
CA LEU A 62 -5.99 7.43 -3.94
C LEU A 62 -4.63 7.84 -4.49
N GLU A 63 -3.66 8.05 -3.60
CA GLU A 63 -2.27 8.18 -4.00
C GLU A 63 -1.69 6.80 -4.34
N HIS A 64 -0.61 6.76 -5.13
CA HIS A 64 -0.01 5.53 -5.60
C HIS A 64 1.50 5.51 -5.37
N ILE A 65 1.99 4.47 -4.72
CA ILE A 65 3.42 4.19 -4.59
C ILE A 65 3.72 2.88 -5.32
N SER A 66 4.25 3.00 -6.54
CA SER A 66 4.81 1.87 -7.27
C SER A 66 6.32 1.84 -7.06
N THR A 67 6.78 0.92 -6.22
CA THR A 67 8.22 0.79 -5.95
C THR A 67 9.03 0.48 -7.22
N GLY A 68 8.45 -0.30 -8.12
CA GLY A 68 9.07 -0.59 -9.41
C GLY A 68 9.24 0.65 -10.28
N ASP A 69 8.27 1.57 -10.29
CA ASP A 69 8.34 2.78 -11.11
C ASP A 69 9.29 3.82 -10.49
N VAL A 70 9.28 3.94 -9.16
CA VAL A 70 10.26 4.77 -8.44
C VAL A 70 11.68 4.35 -8.82
N LEU A 71 11.99 3.07 -8.69
CA LEU A 71 13.33 2.56 -9.00
C LEU A 71 13.72 2.69 -10.47
N ARG A 72 12.80 2.41 -11.39
CA ARG A 72 13.04 2.62 -12.84
C ARG A 72 13.27 4.10 -13.17
N SER A 73 12.56 4.99 -12.49
CA SER A 73 12.80 6.44 -12.64
C SER A 73 14.20 6.84 -12.18
N GLU A 74 14.65 6.32 -11.02
CA GLU A 74 15.99 6.59 -10.49
C GLU A 74 17.09 6.01 -11.40
N ILE A 75 16.88 4.81 -11.97
CA ILE A 75 17.79 4.22 -12.96
C ILE A 75 17.89 5.14 -14.20
N LYS A 76 16.75 5.63 -14.71
CA LYS A 76 16.72 6.53 -15.87
C LYS A 76 17.43 7.86 -15.61
N LYS A 77 17.35 8.38 -14.38
CA LYS A 77 18.04 9.60 -13.96
C LYS A 77 19.53 9.37 -13.68
N GLY A 78 20.00 8.13 -13.56
CA GLY A 78 21.40 7.77 -13.25
C GLY A 78 21.81 8.14 -11.84
N THR A 79 20.87 8.17 -10.87
CA THR A 79 21.18 8.46 -9.48
C THR A 79 21.97 7.31 -8.84
N GLU A 80 22.60 7.56 -7.69
CA GLU A 80 23.29 6.53 -6.91
C GLU A 80 22.35 5.37 -6.56
N LEU A 81 21.13 5.70 -6.12
CA LEU A 81 20.05 4.75 -5.90
C LEU A 81 19.72 3.95 -7.16
N GLY A 82 19.58 4.63 -8.30
CA GLY A 82 19.28 3.99 -9.58
C GLY A 82 20.40 3.04 -10.02
N ASN A 83 21.64 3.42 -9.85
CA ASN A 83 22.78 2.57 -10.18
C ASN A 83 22.83 1.30 -9.31
N THR A 84 22.57 1.45 -8.01
CA THR A 84 22.44 0.33 -7.07
C THR A 84 21.28 -0.58 -7.43
N ALA A 85 20.09 0.00 -7.68
CA ALA A 85 18.87 -0.73 -8.00
C ALA A 85 18.96 -1.53 -9.31
N LYS A 86 19.70 -1.00 -10.31
CA LYS A 86 19.82 -1.61 -11.62
C LYS A 86 20.34 -3.04 -11.56
N GLY A 87 21.39 -3.29 -10.76
CA GLY A 87 21.99 -4.61 -10.60
C GLY A 87 20.99 -5.66 -10.07
N PHE A 88 20.12 -5.28 -9.14
CA PHE A 88 19.09 -6.17 -8.61
C PHE A 88 17.96 -6.41 -9.61
N ILE A 89 17.44 -5.35 -10.24
CA ILE A 89 16.33 -5.42 -11.19
C ILE A 89 16.68 -6.25 -12.42
N ASP A 90 17.86 -6.03 -13.02
CA ASP A 90 18.33 -6.76 -14.19
C ASP A 90 18.48 -8.26 -13.91
N ASN A 91 18.75 -8.65 -12.66
CA ASN A 91 18.83 -10.04 -12.22
C ASN A 91 17.52 -10.60 -11.67
N GLY A 92 16.43 -9.82 -11.65
CA GLY A 92 15.13 -10.21 -11.11
C GLY A 92 15.09 -10.38 -9.59
N GLN A 93 16.06 -9.79 -8.88
CA GLN A 93 16.21 -9.83 -7.43
C GLN A 93 15.48 -8.66 -6.76
N LEU A 94 15.21 -8.81 -5.45
CA LEU A 94 14.71 -7.73 -4.61
C LEU A 94 15.87 -6.83 -4.15
N ILE A 95 15.57 -5.56 -3.99
CA ILE A 95 16.47 -4.58 -3.35
C ILE A 95 16.45 -4.83 -1.83
N PRO A 96 17.54 -4.56 -1.12
CA PRO A 96 17.59 -4.69 0.35
C PRO A 96 16.43 -3.97 1.03
N ASP A 97 15.82 -4.65 2.02
CA ASP A 97 14.60 -4.21 2.70
C ASP A 97 14.74 -2.82 3.31
N GLU A 98 15.85 -2.53 3.99
CA GLU A 98 16.10 -1.24 4.64
C GLU A 98 16.02 -0.08 3.65
N LEU A 99 16.67 -0.21 2.49
CA LEU A 99 16.66 0.82 1.46
C LEU A 99 15.26 1.05 0.90
N MET A 100 14.47 -0.02 0.73
CA MET A 100 13.09 0.10 0.25
C MET A 100 12.17 0.77 1.26
N ILE A 101 12.35 0.51 2.54
CA ILE A 101 11.55 1.11 3.61
C ILE A 101 11.77 2.62 3.68
N ASP A 102 13.03 3.07 3.61
CA ASP A 102 13.38 4.50 3.64
C ASP A 102 12.78 5.25 2.43
N ILE A 103 12.86 4.67 1.24
CA ILE A 103 12.26 5.22 0.02
C ILE A 103 10.74 5.34 0.19
N LEU A 104 10.10 4.28 0.66
CA LEU A 104 8.66 4.22 0.86
C LEU A 104 8.18 5.28 1.86
N ALA A 105 8.85 5.39 3.00
CA ALA A 105 8.52 6.36 4.04
C ALA A 105 8.62 7.80 3.51
N SER A 106 9.70 8.10 2.78
CA SER A 106 9.89 9.43 2.17
C SER A 106 8.79 9.77 1.17
N VAL A 107 8.41 8.83 0.30
CA VAL A 107 7.33 9.05 -0.69
C VAL A 107 5.99 9.20 0.00
N TYR A 108 5.68 8.35 0.99
CA TYR A 108 4.43 8.43 1.76
C TYR A 108 4.27 9.79 2.46
N ASP A 109 5.32 10.27 3.12
CA ASP A 109 5.31 11.55 3.82
C ASP A 109 5.15 12.74 2.87
N SER A 110 5.59 12.61 1.61
CA SER A 110 5.46 13.67 0.60
C SER A 110 4.00 13.98 0.20
N PHE A 111 3.07 13.04 0.39
CA PHE A 111 1.64 13.25 0.10
C PHE A 111 0.94 14.15 1.14
N GLY A 112 1.56 14.37 2.29
CA GLY A 112 0.96 15.12 3.38
C GLY A 112 -0.19 14.34 4.05
N ARG A 113 -1.10 15.05 4.74
CA ARG A 113 -2.18 14.41 5.51
C ARG A 113 -3.58 14.56 4.90
N SER A 114 -3.67 15.07 3.68
CA SER A 114 -4.95 15.36 3.01
C SER A 114 -5.37 14.28 2.00
N HIS A 115 -4.55 13.24 1.80
CA HIS A 115 -4.87 12.15 0.87
C HIS A 115 -5.98 11.24 1.43
N LYS A 116 -6.71 10.57 0.54
CA LYS A 116 -7.79 9.64 0.90
C LYS A 116 -7.29 8.24 1.26
N GLY A 117 -6.03 7.96 0.99
CA GLY A 117 -5.34 6.69 1.19
C GLY A 117 -4.29 6.48 0.10
N VAL A 118 -3.52 5.41 0.23
CA VAL A 118 -2.39 5.07 -0.65
C VAL A 118 -2.52 3.65 -1.15
N ILE A 119 -2.27 3.44 -2.44
CA ILE A 119 -2.08 2.13 -3.04
C ILE A 119 -0.58 1.81 -2.99
N PHE A 120 -0.22 0.73 -2.30
CA PHE A 120 1.14 0.20 -2.28
C PHE A 120 1.25 -0.90 -3.36
N ASP A 121 1.94 -0.60 -4.46
CA ASP A 121 2.19 -1.54 -5.56
C ASP A 121 3.66 -1.98 -5.57
N GLY A 122 3.86 -3.29 -5.46
CA GLY A 122 5.19 -3.89 -5.41
C GLY A 122 5.91 -3.74 -4.07
N PHE A 123 5.18 -3.39 -3.02
CA PHE A 123 5.62 -3.37 -1.62
C PHE A 123 4.41 -3.66 -0.70
N PRO A 124 4.55 -4.48 0.35
CA PRO A 124 5.76 -5.23 0.72
C PRO A 124 6.00 -6.45 -0.18
N ARG A 125 7.23 -6.96 -0.22
CA ARG A 125 7.61 -8.19 -0.91
C ARG A 125 8.23 -9.25 0.00
N THR A 126 8.52 -8.89 1.25
CA THR A 126 9.02 -9.80 2.29
C THR A 126 8.27 -9.57 3.58
N ILE A 127 8.28 -10.54 4.51
CA ILE A 127 7.64 -10.39 5.82
C ILE A 127 8.26 -9.22 6.61
N PRO A 128 9.60 -9.04 6.68
CA PRO A 128 10.18 -7.86 7.31
C PRO A 128 9.68 -6.53 6.73
N GLN A 129 9.48 -6.45 5.41
CA GLN A 129 8.90 -5.26 4.78
C GLN A 129 7.44 -5.04 5.22
N ALA A 130 6.63 -6.10 5.38
CA ALA A 130 5.24 -5.99 5.84
C ALA A 130 5.16 -5.48 7.29
N GLU A 131 6.02 -5.99 8.16
CA GLU A 131 6.15 -5.53 9.55
C GLU A 131 6.58 -4.06 9.62
N ALA A 132 7.56 -3.67 8.79
CA ALA A 132 8.02 -2.30 8.70
C ALA A 132 6.93 -1.35 8.14
N LEU A 133 6.16 -1.77 7.13
CA LEU A 133 5.01 -1.01 6.62
C LEU A 133 3.97 -0.79 7.73
N LYS A 134 3.62 -1.86 8.45
CA LYS A 134 2.69 -1.79 9.58
C LYS A 134 3.17 -0.78 10.62
N LYS A 135 4.41 -0.89 11.06
CA LYS A 135 5.02 0.03 12.03
C LYS A 135 5.04 1.48 11.51
N MET A 136 5.46 1.68 10.27
CA MET A 136 5.52 3.00 9.64
C MET A 136 4.16 3.69 9.62
N LEU A 137 3.10 2.96 9.27
CA LEU A 137 1.73 3.49 9.25
C LEU A 137 1.19 3.74 10.67
N ASP A 138 1.41 2.80 11.61
CA ASP A 138 0.99 2.94 13.01
C ASP A 138 1.58 4.20 13.66
N GLU A 139 2.87 4.51 13.42
CA GLU A 139 3.53 5.73 13.90
C GLU A 139 2.88 7.02 13.37
N ARG A 140 2.21 6.93 12.22
CA ARG A 140 1.46 8.03 11.58
C ARG A 140 -0.02 8.04 11.96
N GLY A 141 -0.45 7.04 12.75
CA GLY A 141 -1.85 6.82 13.13
C GLY A 141 -2.71 6.30 11.99
N ASP A 142 -2.09 5.63 11.02
CA ASP A 142 -2.71 5.01 9.86
C ASP A 142 -2.54 3.49 9.92
N LYS A 143 -3.20 2.77 9.04
CA LYS A 143 -3.07 1.30 8.96
C LYS A 143 -3.32 0.83 7.52
N VAL A 144 -2.89 -0.37 7.20
CA VAL A 144 -3.34 -1.08 6.01
C VAL A 144 -4.81 -1.45 6.20
N ALA A 145 -5.66 -1.08 5.25
CA ALA A 145 -7.09 -1.39 5.27
C ALA A 145 -7.39 -2.75 4.62
N ALA A 146 -6.68 -3.08 3.55
CA ALA A 146 -6.80 -4.37 2.86
C ALA A 146 -5.52 -4.72 2.09
N MET A 147 -5.26 -6.01 1.93
CA MET A 147 -4.35 -6.55 0.92
C MET A 147 -5.20 -7.29 -0.12
N ILE A 148 -5.18 -6.79 -1.36
CA ILE A 148 -5.96 -7.33 -2.48
C ILE A 148 -5.02 -8.12 -3.38
N GLU A 149 -5.18 -9.44 -3.38
CA GLU A 149 -4.41 -10.36 -4.20
C GLU A 149 -5.08 -10.55 -5.56
N LEU A 150 -4.32 -10.30 -6.65
CA LEU A 150 -4.69 -10.69 -8.00
C LEU A 150 -3.98 -12.01 -8.32
N ASP A 151 -4.72 -13.12 -8.26
CA ASP A 151 -4.22 -14.46 -8.55
C ASP A 151 -4.35 -14.77 -10.04
N VAL A 152 -3.23 -15.11 -10.67
CA VAL A 152 -3.15 -15.41 -12.11
C VAL A 152 -2.24 -16.60 -12.30
N PRO A 153 -2.65 -17.62 -13.09
CA PRO A 153 -1.83 -18.78 -13.43
C PRO A 153 -0.51 -18.40 -14.10
N GLU A 154 0.55 -19.16 -13.81
CA GLU A 154 1.91 -18.86 -14.23
C GLU A 154 2.09 -18.81 -15.75
N ASP A 155 1.39 -19.69 -16.49
CA ASP A 155 1.41 -19.71 -17.94
C ASP A 155 0.85 -18.41 -18.56
N GLU A 156 -0.17 -17.83 -17.92
CA GLU A 156 -0.74 -16.55 -18.33
C GLU A 156 0.17 -15.38 -17.93
N LEU A 157 0.80 -15.45 -16.74
CA LEU A 157 1.79 -14.45 -16.32
C LEU A 157 2.96 -14.37 -17.31
N MET A 158 3.49 -15.51 -17.74
CA MET A 158 4.56 -15.59 -18.73
C MET A 158 4.16 -14.89 -20.06
N LYS A 159 2.97 -15.20 -20.58
CA LYS A 159 2.46 -14.59 -21.81
C LYS A 159 2.34 -13.06 -21.68
N ARG A 160 1.75 -12.58 -20.58
CA ARG A 160 1.56 -11.15 -20.32
C ARG A 160 2.89 -10.41 -20.18
N LEU A 161 3.86 -11.01 -19.50
CA LEU A 161 5.17 -10.39 -19.29
C LEU A 161 5.99 -10.31 -20.59
N ILE A 162 6.02 -11.40 -21.39
CA ILE A 162 6.70 -11.41 -22.69
C ILE A 162 6.09 -10.36 -23.62
N LYS A 163 4.76 -10.31 -23.71
CA LYS A 163 4.06 -9.29 -24.50
C LYS A 163 4.42 -7.89 -24.03
N ARG A 164 4.40 -7.62 -22.72
CA ARG A 164 4.76 -6.32 -22.17
C ARG A 164 6.21 -5.95 -22.48
N GLY A 165 7.14 -6.88 -22.42
CA GLY A 165 8.54 -6.68 -22.80
C GLY A 165 8.68 -6.19 -24.24
N GLN A 166 7.94 -6.79 -25.17
CA GLN A 166 7.91 -6.41 -26.58
C GLN A 166 7.32 -5.00 -26.78
N GLU A 167 6.26 -4.65 -26.05
CA GLU A 167 5.55 -3.37 -26.20
C GLU A 167 6.24 -2.20 -25.48
N SER A 168 6.78 -2.45 -24.29
CA SER A 168 7.31 -1.38 -23.42
C SER A 168 8.83 -1.28 -23.38
N GLY A 169 9.54 -2.26 -23.97
CA GLY A 169 11.01 -2.28 -23.94
C GLY A 169 11.61 -2.45 -22.54
N ARG A 170 10.86 -2.96 -21.56
CA ARG A 170 11.39 -3.23 -20.22
C ARG A 170 12.46 -4.31 -20.24
N ALA A 171 13.65 -3.99 -19.76
CA ALA A 171 14.81 -4.90 -19.75
C ALA A 171 14.57 -6.14 -18.88
N ASP A 172 13.75 -6.03 -17.83
CA ASP A 172 13.42 -7.08 -16.89
C ASP A 172 12.27 -8.01 -17.35
N ASP A 173 11.72 -7.81 -18.55
CA ASP A 173 10.65 -8.63 -19.14
C ASP A 173 11.17 -9.53 -20.27
N ASN A 174 12.40 -10.01 -20.21
CA ASN A 174 12.91 -11.13 -21.00
C ASN A 174 12.64 -12.46 -20.27
N GLU A 175 12.58 -13.55 -21.03
CA GLU A 175 12.16 -14.86 -20.52
C GLU A 175 13.03 -15.36 -19.35
N GLU A 176 14.34 -15.15 -19.40
CA GLU A 176 15.25 -15.59 -18.32
C GLU A 176 14.99 -14.81 -17.02
N THR A 177 14.89 -13.49 -17.13
CA THR A 177 14.62 -12.63 -15.96
C THR A 177 13.21 -12.87 -15.41
N ILE A 178 12.21 -13.10 -16.27
CA ILE A 178 10.85 -13.43 -15.83
C ILE A 178 10.85 -14.69 -14.97
N LYS A 179 11.51 -15.77 -15.41
CA LYS A 179 11.63 -17.01 -14.62
C LYS A 179 12.26 -16.77 -13.25
N LYS A 180 13.34 -15.99 -13.20
CA LYS A 180 14.00 -15.62 -11.95
C LYS A 180 13.04 -14.84 -11.02
N ARG A 181 12.29 -13.88 -11.56
CA ARG A 181 11.31 -13.08 -10.80
C ARG A 181 10.19 -13.93 -10.25
N LEU A 182 9.69 -14.93 -10.97
CA LEU A 182 8.67 -15.86 -10.49
C LEU A 182 9.21 -16.74 -9.35
N VAL A 183 10.44 -17.25 -9.46
CA VAL A 183 11.11 -17.97 -8.38
C VAL A 183 11.23 -17.11 -7.11
N VAL A 184 11.71 -15.88 -7.24
CA VAL A 184 11.84 -14.93 -6.13
C VAL A 184 10.45 -14.62 -5.53
N TYR A 185 9.43 -14.43 -6.37
CA TYR A 185 8.06 -14.21 -5.92
C TYR A 185 7.57 -15.38 -5.05
N HIS A 186 7.68 -16.61 -5.53
CA HIS A 186 7.22 -17.78 -4.78
C HIS A 186 7.96 -17.98 -3.45
N GLN A 187 9.26 -17.74 -3.45
CA GLN A 187 10.10 -17.97 -2.26
C GLN A 187 9.96 -16.86 -1.21
N GLN A 188 9.88 -15.61 -1.61
CA GLN A 188 10.00 -14.48 -0.70
C GLN A 188 8.71 -13.69 -0.53
N THR A 189 7.88 -13.59 -1.59
CA THR A 189 6.74 -12.69 -1.62
C THR A 189 5.43 -13.43 -1.35
N GLN A 190 5.21 -14.59 -1.94
CA GLN A 190 3.99 -15.38 -1.75
C GLN A 190 3.69 -15.70 -0.26
N PRO A 191 4.66 -15.95 0.63
CA PRO A 191 4.39 -16.14 2.05
C PRO A 191 3.65 -14.99 2.74
N LEU A 192 3.64 -13.79 2.16
CA LEU A 192 2.86 -12.67 2.65
C LEU A 192 1.34 -12.93 2.62
N ILE A 193 0.85 -13.78 1.73
CA ILE A 193 -0.56 -14.15 1.68
C ILE A 193 -1.01 -14.71 3.03
N GLU A 194 -0.27 -15.65 3.59
CA GLU A 194 -0.57 -16.24 4.89
C GLU A 194 -0.37 -15.24 6.05
N TRP A 195 0.60 -14.34 5.93
CA TRP A 195 0.80 -13.28 6.90
C TRP A 195 -0.41 -12.33 6.93
N TYR A 196 -0.89 -11.84 5.78
CA TYR A 196 -2.05 -10.97 5.69
C TYR A 196 -3.38 -11.68 6.02
N LYS A 197 -3.50 -12.98 5.76
CA LYS A 197 -4.63 -13.78 6.24
C LYS A 197 -4.72 -13.79 7.76
N LYS A 198 -3.59 -13.96 8.45
CA LYS A 198 -3.52 -13.91 9.93
C LYS A 198 -3.89 -12.52 10.47
N GLU A 199 -3.55 -11.45 9.77
CA GLU A 199 -3.94 -10.09 10.11
C GLU A 199 -5.41 -9.79 9.77
N GLY A 200 -6.13 -10.69 9.08
CA GLY A 200 -7.52 -10.49 8.67
C GLY A 200 -7.72 -9.47 7.54
N LEU A 201 -6.65 -9.20 6.75
CA LEU A 201 -6.63 -8.14 5.73
C LEU A 201 -6.59 -8.68 4.29
N HIS A 202 -6.48 -10.00 4.12
CA HIS A 202 -6.34 -10.63 2.81
C HIS A 202 -7.68 -10.77 2.08
N HIS A 203 -7.72 -10.31 0.83
CA HIS A 203 -8.82 -10.50 -0.11
C HIS A 203 -8.27 -11.09 -1.41
N HIS A 204 -8.82 -12.22 -1.83
CA HIS A 204 -8.42 -12.90 -3.06
C HIS A 204 -9.35 -12.52 -4.21
N ILE A 205 -8.76 -12.24 -5.38
CA ILE A 205 -9.46 -11.99 -6.64
C ILE A 205 -8.82 -12.85 -7.73
N ASP A 206 -9.65 -13.56 -8.49
CA ASP A 206 -9.23 -14.20 -9.73
C ASP A 206 -8.83 -13.12 -10.75
N GLY A 207 -7.55 -13.04 -11.07
CA GLY A 207 -6.97 -12.07 -12.00
C GLY A 207 -7.11 -12.44 -13.49
N LEU A 208 -7.89 -13.50 -13.81
CA LEU A 208 -8.27 -13.83 -15.18
C LEU A 208 -9.57 -13.10 -15.56
N GLY A 209 -9.71 -12.68 -16.80
CA GLY A 209 -10.92 -12.05 -17.33
C GLY A 209 -10.73 -10.62 -17.78
N THR A 210 -11.84 -9.88 -17.92
CA THR A 210 -11.79 -8.49 -18.40
C THR A 210 -11.36 -7.52 -17.29
N LEU A 211 -10.80 -6.38 -17.68
CA LEU A 211 -10.38 -5.35 -16.74
C LEU A 211 -11.56 -4.87 -15.87
N GLU A 212 -12.73 -4.70 -16.48
CA GLU A 212 -13.93 -4.19 -15.84
C GLU A 212 -14.45 -5.16 -14.78
N ARG A 213 -14.42 -6.50 -15.05
CA ARG A 213 -14.83 -7.50 -14.07
C ARG A 213 -13.89 -7.48 -12.85
N ILE A 214 -12.58 -7.54 -13.09
CA ILE A 214 -11.58 -7.53 -12.00
C ILE A 214 -11.72 -6.23 -11.19
N PHE A 215 -11.92 -5.10 -11.86
CA PHE A 215 -12.12 -3.84 -11.16
C PHE A 215 -13.43 -3.79 -10.37
N ALA A 216 -14.50 -4.40 -10.86
CA ALA A 216 -15.77 -4.51 -10.12
C ALA A 216 -15.59 -5.32 -8.83
N ASP A 217 -14.83 -6.42 -8.87
CA ASP A 217 -14.50 -7.22 -7.70
C ASP A 217 -13.66 -6.41 -6.69
N ILE A 218 -12.65 -5.67 -7.16
CA ILE A 218 -11.85 -4.74 -6.33
C ILE A 218 -12.74 -3.68 -5.68
N LYS A 219 -13.64 -3.06 -6.45
CA LYS A 219 -14.59 -2.07 -5.93
C LYS A 219 -15.45 -2.64 -4.82
N SER A 220 -15.98 -3.85 -5.02
CA SER A 220 -16.80 -4.52 -3.99
C SER A 220 -16.06 -4.67 -2.67
N ILE A 221 -14.74 -4.89 -2.69
CA ILE A 221 -13.93 -4.95 -1.48
C ILE A 221 -13.76 -3.53 -0.89
N ILE A 222 -13.31 -2.58 -1.69
CA ILE A 222 -12.96 -1.23 -1.22
C ILE A 222 -14.17 -0.46 -0.68
N ASP A 223 -15.34 -0.64 -1.30
CA ASP A 223 -16.58 0.05 -0.89
C ASP A 223 -17.10 -0.47 0.47
N ASN A 224 -16.65 -1.65 0.91
CA ASN A 224 -17.00 -2.26 2.20
C ASN A 224 -15.92 -2.10 3.29
N LEU A 225 -14.81 -1.40 3.03
CA LEU A 225 -13.80 -1.01 4.00
C LEU A 225 -14.28 0.24 4.78
#